data_5cf801a0ca1d4205d082bd73b11b83a2
#
_entry.id   5cf801a0ca1d4205d082bd73b11b83a2
#
_cell.length_a   1.000
_cell.length_b   1.000
_cell.length_c   1.000
_cell.angle_alpha   90.00
_cell.angle_beta   90.00
_cell.angle_gamma   90.00
#
_symmetry.space_group_name_H-M   'P 1'
#
loop_
_entity.id
_entity.type
_entity.pdbx_description
1 polymer ?
#
loop_
_entity_poly.entity_id
_entity_poly.type
_entity_poly.pdbx_seq_one_letter_code
_entity_poly.pdbx_strand_id
1 'polypeptide(L)'
;GRGSGAHQLNRPSSVFVDSKGVLYVSDQYNHRIMAWSPGSSSGIVVAGGNGPGSGNHQLNEPYGVCMNAQGHLMISDQQNHRIVRWTPGAQTGTRILGITGLAGMAPDMLNLPAGLFLDSKGFLYIADRNNHRIQRWVSGSLFSQTVAGGNGGGSQLNQLNNPGDVFVDAYGAVYVSDYVNHRVVMWSHGIPEGQPLLGPNLVNSPRGIQ
;
A
#
# COMPACT_ATOMS: atom_id res chain seq x y z
N GLY A 1 -9.74 1.58 -21.87
CA GLY A 1 -10.30 2.90 -21.57
C GLY A 1 -10.89 2.94 -20.17
N ARG A 2 -11.36 4.12 -19.72
CA ARG A 2 -12.00 4.30 -18.40
C ARG A 2 -13.35 3.58 -18.35
N GLY A 3 -13.58 2.82 -17.29
CA GLY A 3 -14.84 2.10 -17.09
C GLY A 3 -14.71 0.96 -16.08
N SER A 4 -15.77 0.16 -15.95
CA SER A 4 -15.86 -0.97 -15.00
C SER A 4 -15.87 -2.36 -15.67
N GLY A 5 -15.80 -2.43 -17.00
CA GLY A 5 -15.72 -3.71 -17.72
C GLY A 5 -14.43 -4.48 -17.43
N ALA A 6 -14.38 -5.75 -17.87
CA ALA A 6 -13.25 -6.64 -17.63
C ALA A 6 -11.92 -6.18 -18.28
N HIS A 7 -11.99 -5.31 -19.30
CA HIS A 7 -10.85 -4.71 -20.00
C HIS A 7 -10.66 -3.23 -19.67
N GLN A 8 -11.35 -2.72 -18.64
CA GLN A 8 -11.37 -1.31 -18.27
C GLN A 8 -10.94 -1.11 -16.83
N LEU A 9 -10.38 0.05 -16.53
CA LEU A 9 -9.99 0.51 -15.21
C LEU A 9 -10.51 1.93 -14.97
N ASN A 10 -10.65 2.30 -13.70
CA ASN A 10 -11.01 3.64 -13.30
C ASN A 10 -10.07 4.15 -12.21
N ARG A 11 -9.11 4.99 -12.60
CA ARG A 11 -8.06 5.54 -11.74
C ARG A 11 -7.26 4.44 -11.01
N PRO A 12 -6.58 3.55 -11.77
CA PRO A 12 -5.71 2.55 -11.13
C PRO A 12 -4.60 3.25 -10.33
N SER A 13 -4.32 2.72 -9.12
CA SER A 13 -3.39 3.33 -8.16
C SER A 13 -2.10 2.55 -7.97
N SER A 14 -2.13 1.22 -8.06
CA SER A 14 -0.98 0.35 -7.84
C SER A 14 -1.05 -0.88 -8.72
N VAL A 15 0.11 -1.43 -9.02
CA VAL A 15 0.27 -2.69 -9.75
C VAL A 15 1.24 -3.61 -9.01
N PHE A 16 1.00 -4.91 -9.14
CA PHE A 16 1.90 -5.97 -8.68
C PHE A 16 1.92 -7.09 -9.73
N VAL A 17 3.09 -7.67 -9.97
CA VAL A 17 3.25 -8.83 -10.87
C VAL A 17 3.77 -10.01 -10.07
N ASP A 18 3.08 -11.14 -10.12
CA ASP A 18 3.54 -12.35 -9.44
C ASP A 18 4.61 -13.11 -10.25
N SER A 19 5.17 -14.18 -9.64
CA SER A 19 6.20 -15.02 -10.28
C SER A 19 5.73 -15.78 -11.51
N LYS A 20 4.42 -15.83 -11.77
CA LYS A 20 3.81 -16.45 -12.97
C LYS A 20 3.51 -15.42 -14.05
N GLY A 21 3.86 -14.15 -13.82
CA GLY A 21 3.60 -13.04 -14.73
C GLY A 21 2.15 -12.53 -14.70
N VAL A 22 1.33 -12.94 -13.72
CA VAL A 22 -0.02 -12.40 -13.55
C VAL A 22 0.07 -10.98 -13.01
N LEU A 23 -0.57 -10.05 -13.70
CA LEU A 23 -0.64 -8.63 -13.31
C LEU A 23 -1.85 -8.41 -12.42
N TYR A 24 -1.63 -7.89 -11.21
CA TYR A 24 -2.66 -7.43 -10.28
C TYR A 24 -2.71 -5.92 -10.26
N VAL A 25 -3.91 -5.35 -10.33
CA VAL A 25 -4.12 -3.88 -10.41
C VAL A 25 -5.16 -3.46 -9.39
N SER A 26 -4.83 -2.46 -8.58
CA SER A 26 -5.79 -1.76 -7.74
C SER A 26 -6.61 -0.81 -8.59
N ASP A 27 -7.83 -1.21 -8.93
CA ASP A 27 -8.80 -0.45 -9.72
C ASP A 27 -9.63 0.44 -8.78
N GLN A 28 -8.96 1.52 -8.30
CA GLN A 28 -9.32 2.30 -7.13
C GLN A 28 -10.79 2.74 -7.13
N TYR A 29 -11.25 3.40 -8.19
CA TYR A 29 -12.62 3.95 -8.27
C TYR A 29 -13.67 2.94 -8.71
N ASN A 30 -13.29 1.70 -9.00
CA ASN A 30 -14.18 0.57 -9.14
C ASN A 30 -14.19 -0.33 -7.89
N HIS A 31 -13.48 0.08 -6.82
CA HIS A 31 -13.46 -0.58 -5.51
C HIS A 31 -13.12 -2.07 -5.57
N ARG A 32 -12.12 -2.42 -6.42
CA ARG A 32 -11.74 -3.82 -6.69
C ARG A 32 -10.25 -3.99 -6.97
N ILE A 33 -9.78 -5.23 -6.86
CA ILE A 33 -8.51 -5.66 -7.42
C ILE A 33 -8.81 -6.55 -8.62
N MET A 34 -8.17 -6.23 -9.73
CA MET A 34 -8.26 -6.98 -10.98
C MET A 34 -6.98 -7.78 -11.21
N ALA A 35 -7.08 -8.96 -11.84
CA ALA A 35 -5.94 -9.76 -12.26
C ALA A 35 -6.00 -10.08 -13.77
N TRP A 36 -4.85 -9.96 -14.45
CA TRP A 36 -4.67 -10.34 -15.85
C TRP A 36 -3.60 -11.42 -15.96
N SER A 37 -3.94 -12.55 -16.54
CA SER A 37 -2.95 -13.55 -16.95
C SER A 37 -2.13 -13.05 -18.13
N PRO A 38 -0.88 -13.51 -18.31
CA PRO A 38 -0.07 -13.18 -19.50
C PRO A 38 -0.82 -13.41 -20.80
N GLY A 39 -0.81 -12.41 -21.67
CA GLY A 39 -1.47 -12.47 -22.99
C GLY A 39 -3.00 -12.28 -22.96
N SER A 40 -3.63 -12.17 -21.77
CA SER A 40 -5.08 -11.94 -21.71
C SER A 40 -5.46 -10.50 -22.03
N SER A 41 -6.50 -10.32 -22.86
CA SER A 41 -7.09 -9.02 -23.19
C SER A 41 -8.10 -8.53 -22.15
N SER A 42 -8.51 -9.39 -21.20
CA SER A 42 -9.45 -9.08 -20.13
C SER A 42 -8.96 -9.59 -18.78
N GLY A 43 -9.26 -8.85 -17.73
CA GLY A 43 -8.97 -9.25 -16.36
C GLY A 43 -10.18 -9.86 -15.67
N ILE A 44 -9.93 -10.47 -14.53
CA ILE A 44 -10.95 -10.97 -13.60
C ILE A 44 -10.87 -10.18 -12.28
N VAL A 45 -12.01 -10.03 -11.61
CA VAL A 45 -12.06 -9.49 -10.25
C VAL A 45 -11.56 -10.57 -9.28
N VAL A 46 -10.55 -10.25 -8.48
CA VAL A 46 -9.97 -11.18 -7.49
C VAL A 46 -10.19 -10.75 -6.04
N ALA A 47 -10.59 -9.47 -5.81
CA ALA A 47 -10.99 -8.96 -4.50
C ALA A 47 -11.91 -7.75 -4.66
N GLY A 48 -12.88 -7.59 -3.77
CA GLY A 48 -13.85 -6.49 -3.83
C GLY A 48 -14.81 -6.60 -5.02
N GLY A 49 -15.15 -5.46 -5.64
CA GLY A 49 -16.04 -5.42 -6.80
C GLY A 49 -17.53 -5.45 -6.47
N ASN A 50 -17.89 -5.39 -5.18
CA ASN A 50 -19.26 -5.39 -4.69
C ASN A 50 -19.72 -3.98 -4.26
N GLY A 51 -19.25 -2.95 -4.97
CA GLY A 51 -19.43 -1.54 -4.62
C GLY A 51 -18.54 -1.11 -3.45
N PRO A 52 -18.49 0.23 -3.18
CA PRO A 52 -17.76 0.76 -2.04
C PRO A 52 -18.40 0.33 -0.72
N GLY A 53 -17.57 -0.01 0.28
CA GLY A 53 -18.08 -0.36 1.60
C GLY A 53 -17.03 -0.97 2.50
N SER A 54 -17.44 -1.24 3.74
CA SER A 54 -16.57 -1.74 4.82
C SER A 54 -16.77 -3.21 5.15
N GLY A 55 -17.72 -3.89 4.48
CA GLY A 55 -17.95 -5.32 4.65
C GLY A 55 -16.75 -6.17 4.23
N ASN A 56 -16.71 -7.42 4.67
CA ASN A 56 -15.60 -8.32 4.36
C ASN A 56 -15.53 -8.69 2.86
N HIS A 57 -16.62 -8.56 2.12
CA HIS A 57 -16.70 -8.76 0.67
C HIS A 57 -16.49 -7.46 -0.12
N GLN A 58 -16.25 -6.33 0.54
CA GLN A 58 -16.13 -5.01 -0.06
C GLN A 58 -14.75 -4.40 0.18
N LEU A 59 -14.36 -3.50 -0.71
CA LEU A 59 -13.25 -2.57 -0.58
C LEU A 59 -13.77 -1.14 -0.80
N ASN A 60 -13.02 -0.16 -0.30
CA ASN A 60 -13.34 1.25 -0.54
C ASN A 60 -12.07 2.01 -0.95
N GLU A 61 -11.98 2.33 -2.23
CA GLU A 61 -10.81 2.94 -2.87
C GLU A 61 -9.50 2.22 -2.54
N PRO A 62 -9.34 0.91 -2.88
CA PRO A 62 -8.10 0.20 -2.63
C PRO A 62 -6.93 0.90 -3.34
N TYR A 63 -5.81 1.06 -2.63
CA TYR A 63 -4.64 1.78 -3.16
C TYR A 63 -3.48 0.84 -3.44
N GLY A 64 -2.73 0.39 -2.43
CA GLY A 64 -1.61 -0.53 -2.57
C GLY A 64 -2.06 -1.98 -2.66
N VAL A 65 -1.35 -2.78 -3.45
CA VAL A 65 -1.51 -4.23 -3.52
C VAL A 65 -0.15 -4.91 -3.63
N CYS A 66 0.07 -5.96 -2.83
CA CYS A 66 1.18 -6.88 -2.95
C CYS A 66 0.72 -8.30 -2.57
N MET A 67 1.61 -9.30 -2.71
CA MET A 67 1.27 -10.70 -2.48
C MET A 67 2.32 -11.37 -1.61
N ASN A 68 1.90 -12.24 -0.69
CA ASN A 68 2.83 -13.07 0.09
C ASN A 68 3.15 -14.39 -0.63
N ALA A 69 4.12 -15.14 -0.07
CA ALA A 69 4.56 -16.42 -0.64
C ALA A 69 3.45 -17.50 -0.73
N GLN A 70 2.37 -17.36 0.03
CA GLN A 70 1.19 -18.24 -0.01
C GLN A 70 0.16 -17.83 -1.08
N GLY A 71 0.44 -16.76 -1.84
CA GLY A 71 -0.47 -16.22 -2.86
C GLY A 71 -1.59 -15.35 -2.31
N HIS A 72 -1.57 -14.99 -1.02
CA HIS A 72 -2.55 -14.07 -0.46
C HIS A 72 -2.24 -12.63 -0.86
N LEU A 73 -3.24 -11.91 -1.35
CA LEU A 73 -3.13 -10.49 -1.59
C LEU A 73 -3.20 -9.72 -0.26
N MET A 74 -2.29 -8.75 -0.09
CA MET A 74 -2.37 -7.71 0.93
C MET A 74 -2.81 -6.43 0.25
N ILE A 75 -3.87 -5.80 0.74
CA ILE A 75 -4.54 -4.69 0.08
C ILE A 75 -4.69 -3.54 1.07
N SER A 76 -4.23 -2.34 0.71
CA SER A 76 -4.58 -1.12 1.41
C SER A 76 -6.02 -0.75 1.06
N ASP A 77 -6.95 -1.02 1.95
CA ASP A 77 -8.36 -0.62 1.84
C ASP A 77 -8.50 0.80 2.39
N GLN A 78 -8.09 1.77 1.55
CA GLN A 78 -7.65 3.10 1.94
C GLN A 78 -8.72 3.87 2.72
N GLN A 79 -9.92 4.01 2.18
CA GLN A 79 -11.00 4.77 2.81
C GLN A 79 -11.59 4.07 4.05
N ASN A 80 -11.28 2.78 4.23
CA ASN A 80 -11.66 2.03 5.43
C ASN A 80 -10.55 1.99 6.48
N HIS A 81 -9.43 2.69 6.27
CA HIS A 81 -8.29 2.80 7.21
C HIS A 81 -7.74 1.45 7.69
N ARG A 82 -7.71 0.44 6.80
CA ARG A 82 -7.30 -0.92 7.15
C ARG A 82 -6.45 -1.59 6.07
N ILE A 83 -5.72 -2.63 6.46
CA ILE A 83 -5.13 -3.61 5.55
C ILE A 83 -5.97 -4.87 5.58
N VAL A 84 -6.30 -5.38 4.39
CA VAL A 84 -7.08 -6.60 4.21
C VAL A 84 -6.21 -7.65 3.52
N ARG A 85 -6.19 -8.87 4.07
CA ARG A 85 -5.65 -10.06 3.41
C ARG A 85 -6.76 -10.76 2.65
N TRP A 86 -6.52 -11.03 1.37
CA TRP A 86 -7.47 -11.75 0.52
C TRP A 86 -6.87 -13.05 0.03
N THR A 87 -7.48 -14.18 0.41
CA THR A 87 -7.03 -15.51 0.01
C THR A 87 -7.44 -15.78 -1.44
N PRO A 88 -6.62 -16.47 -2.27
CA PRO A 88 -7.00 -16.82 -3.63
C PRO A 88 -8.35 -17.54 -3.70
N GLY A 89 -9.24 -17.06 -4.58
CA GLY A 89 -10.59 -17.62 -4.77
C GLY A 89 -11.61 -17.32 -3.66
N ALA A 90 -11.22 -16.66 -2.57
CA ALA A 90 -12.16 -16.30 -1.50
C ALA A 90 -13.10 -15.17 -1.95
N GLN A 91 -14.35 -15.23 -1.46
CA GLN A 91 -15.35 -14.18 -1.69
C GLN A 91 -15.24 -13.03 -0.68
N THR A 92 -14.47 -13.22 0.39
CA THR A 92 -14.29 -12.25 1.47
C THR A 92 -12.83 -12.13 1.87
N GLY A 93 -12.44 -10.93 2.29
CA GLY A 93 -11.13 -10.64 2.87
C GLY A 93 -11.17 -10.67 4.40
N THR A 94 -9.99 -10.80 5.00
CA THR A 94 -9.79 -10.71 6.45
C THR A 94 -9.00 -9.47 6.78
N ARG A 95 -9.50 -8.60 7.66
CA ARG A 95 -8.74 -7.47 8.19
C ARG A 95 -7.55 -7.99 9.00
N ILE A 96 -6.36 -7.48 8.73
CA ILE A 96 -5.12 -7.87 9.43
C ILE A 96 -4.52 -6.71 10.24
N LEU A 97 -4.75 -5.46 9.86
CA LEU A 97 -4.29 -4.26 10.58
C LEU A 97 -5.23 -3.09 10.32
N GLY A 98 -5.22 -2.10 11.21
CA GLY A 98 -6.12 -0.96 11.19
C GLY A 98 -7.48 -1.29 11.82
N ILE A 99 -8.25 -0.29 12.19
CA ILE A 99 -9.63 -0.44 12.71
C ILE A 99 -10.59 0.08 11.65
N THR A 100 -11.44 -0.79 11.16
CA THR A 100 -12.35 -0.47 10.03
C THR A 100 -13.16 0.81 10.28
N GLY A 101 -13.02 1.78 9.39
CA GLY A 101 -13.72 3.06 9.45
C GLY A 101 -13.21 4.04 10.50
N LEU A 102 -12.15 3.70 11.23
CA LEU A 102 -11.57 4.55 12.27
C LEU A 102 -10.11 4.89 11.96
N ALA A 103 -9.86 6.15 11.58
CA ALA A 103 -8.52 6.68 11.41
C ALA A 103 -7.86 6.95 12.77
N GLY A 104 -6.56 6.67 12.89
CA GLY A 104 -5.82 6.98 14.12
C GLY A 104 -4.33 6.72 14.02
N MET A 105 -3.59 7.15 15.04
CA MET A 105 -2.12 7.06 15.11
C MET A 105 -1.63 5.94 16.04
N ALA A 106 -2.51 5.24 16.76
CA ALA A 106 -2.12 4.13 17.64
C ALA A 106 -1.42 3.00 16.82
N PRO A 107 -0.64 2.12 17.47
CA PRO A 107 0.10 1.08 16.75
C PRO A 107 -0.74 0.06 16.00
N ASP A 108 -2.02 -0.08 16.34
CA ASP A 108 -3.04 -0.91 15.70
C ASP A 108 -3.93 -0.12 14.72
N MET A 109 -3.68 1.17 14.54
CA MET A 109 -4.49 2.07 13.72
C MET A 109 -3.70 2.60 12.51
N LEU A 110 -4.45 2.94 11.46
CA LEU A 110 -3.94 3.54 10.22
C LEU A 110 -4.82 4.75 9.83
N ASN A 111 -4.28 5.61 8.97
CA ASN A 111 -5.02 6.73 8.40
C ASN A 111 -4.74 6.86 6.90
N LEU A 112 -5.70 6.46 6.06
CA LEU A 112 -5.60 6.39 4.60
C LEU A 112 -4.33 5.65 4.13
N PRO A 113 -4.13 4.37 4.49
CA PRO A 113 -2.96 3.61 4.06
C PRO A 113 -2.87 3.60 2.53
N ALA A 114 -1.65 3.78 1.99
CA ALA A 114 -1.38 3.89 0.57
C ALA A 114 -0.53 2.71 0.06
N GLY A 115 0.70 2.96 -0.40
CA GLY A 115 1.58 1.93 -0.93
C GLY A 115 1.95 0.84 0.08
N LEU A 116 2.22 -0.35 -0.44
CA LEU A 116 2.59 -1.54 0.31
C LEU A 116 3.83 -2.20 -0.27
N PHE A 117 4.72 -2.64 0.60
CA PHE A 117 5.83 -3.51 0.24
C PHE A 117 5.93 -4.68 1.21
N LEU A 118 6.12 -5.89 0.68
CA LEU A 118 6.35 -7.09 1.48
C LEU A 118 7.78 -7.57 1.23
N ASP A 119 8.61 -7.62 2.28
CA ASP A 119 9.98 -8.11 2.14
C ASP A 119 10.06 -9.65 2.16
N SER A 120 11.25 -10.17 1.82
CA SER A 120 11.51 -11.62 1.80
C SER A 120 11.44 -12.30 3.17
N LYS A 121 11.46 -11.52 4.26
CA LYS A 121 11.31 -12.01 5.64
C LYS A 121 9.84 -12.05 6.09
N GLY A 122 8.93 -11.55 5.25
CA GLY A 122 7.49 -11.51 5.54
C GLY A 122 7.03 -10.29 6.34
N PHE A 123 7.87 -9.24 6.47
CA PHE A 123 7.44 -7.96 7.03
C PHE A 123 6.69 -7.15 5.98
N LEU A 124 5.49 -6.69 6.33
CA LEU A 124 4.70 -5.78 5.50
C LEU A 124 5.00 -4.33 5.90
N TYR A 125 5.48 -3.55 4.94
CA TYR A 125 5.68 -2.11 5.09
C TYR A 125 4.51 -1.37 4.47
N ILE A 126 4.02 -0.34 5.15
CA ILE A 126 2.78 0.35 4.84
C ILE A 126 3.04 1.86 4.87
N ALA A 127 2.79 2.53 3.77
CA ALA A 127 2.75 3.98 3.76
C ALA A 127 1.45 4.44 4.46
N ASP A 128 1.54 4.75 5.74
CA ASP A 128 0.44 5.25 6.59
C ASP A 128 0.29 6.76 6.36
N ARG A 129 -0.32 7.07 5.22
CA ARG A 129 -0.22 8.31 4.48
C ARG A 129 -0.54 9.55 5.32
N ASN A 130 -1.73 9.61 5.90
CA ASN A 130 -2.16 10.78 6.66
C ASN A 130 -1.61 10.83 8.10
N ASN A 131 -0.91 9.78 8.53
CA ASN A 131 -0.12 9.78 9.76
C ASN A 131 1.35 10.11 9.50
N HIS A 132 1.71 10.43 8.25
CA HIS A 132 3.05 10.88 7.86
C HIS A 132 4.16 9.93 8.30
N ARG A 133 3.94 8.60 8.14
CA ARG A 133 4.88 7.57 8.60
C ARG A 133 4.86 6.32 7.72
N ILE A 134 5.91 5.52 7.83
CA ILE A 134 5.95 4.14 7.35
C ILE A 134 5.84 3.21 8.55
N GLN A 135 4.85 2.32 8.50
CA GLN A 135 4.64 1.26 9.48
C GLN A 135 5.18 -0.07 8.96
N ARG A 136 5.85 -0.83 9.82
CA ARG A 136 6.26 -2.22 9.58
C ARG A 136 5.40 -3.14 10.44
N TRP A 137 4.79 -4.13 9.81
CA TRP A 137 3.93 -5.11 10.46
C TRP A 137 4.40 -6.54 10.16
N VAL A 138 4.26 -7.45 11.11
CA VAL A 138 4.56 -8.87 10.97
C VAL A 138 3.28 -9.70 11.15
N SER A 139 3.15 -10.77 10.38
CA SER A 139 1.97 -11.64 10.42
C SER A 139 1.70 -12.16 11.83
N GLY A 140 0.45 -12.02 12.28
CA GLY A 140 0.01 -12.41 13.62
C GLY A 140 0.16 -11.36 14.70
N SER A 141 0.87 -10.25 14.45
CA SER A 141 0.94 -9.14 15.40
C SER A 141 -0.35 -8.32 15.41
N LEU A 142 -0.73 -7.87 16.59
CA LEU A 142 -1.83 -6.89 16.76
C LEU A 142 -1.38 -5.46 16.47
N PHE A 143 -0.07 -5.20 16.50
CA PHE A 143 0.53 -3.87 16.41
C PHE A 143 1.56 -3.81 15.29
N SER A 144 1.73 -2.61 14.76
CA SER A 144 2.81 -2.24 13.83
C SER A 144 3.83 -1.33 14.52
N GLN A 145 5.01 -1.21 13.91
CA GLN A 145 6.10 -0.37 14.36
C GLN A 145 6.39 0.73 13.34
N THR A 146 6.53 1.97 13.78
CA THR A 146 7.01 3.05 12.91
C THR A 146 8.50 2.86 12.60
N VAL A 147 8.87 2.87 11.33
CA VAL A 147 10.25 2.69 10.85
C VAL A 147 10.79 3.90 10.08
N ALA A 148 9.92 4.84 9.68
CA ALA A 148 10.30 6.10 9.08
C ALA A 148 9.21 7.15 9.33
N GLY A 149 9.58 8.42 9.54
CA GLY A 149 8.64 9.51 9.83
C GLY A 149 7.99 9.37 11.20
N GLY A 150 6.70 9.77 11.31
CA GLY A 150 5.92 9.68 12.56
C GLY A 150 6.11 10.85 13.52
N ASN A 151 6.86 11.88 13.12
CA ASN A 151 7.11 13.11 13.88
C ASN A 151 6.26 14.28 13.36
N GLY A 152 5.02 14.00 12.94
CA GLY A 152 4.14 14.93 12.27
C GLY A 152 4.49 15.13 10.80
N GLY A 153 3.59 15.81 10.08
CA GLY A 153 3.80 16.15 8.67
C GLY A 153 4.79 17.30 8.51
N GLY A 154 5.84 17.12 7.69
CA GLY A 154 6.83 18.16 7.49
C GLY A 154 7.99 17.72 6.60
N SER A 155 8.95 18.62 6.40
CA SER A 155 10.10 18.42 5.49
C SER A 155 11.43 18.17 6.21
N GLN A 156 11.47 18.15 7.55
CA GLN A 156 12.68 17.83 8.30
C GLN A 156 13.15 16.40 8.02
N LEU A 157 14.40 16.07 8.37
CA LEU A 157 14.99 14.76 8.06
C LEU A 157 14.29 13.60 8.80
N ASN A 158 13.69 13.85 9.96
CA ASN A 158 12.90 12.89 10.72
C ASN A 158 11.39 12.92 10.40
N GLN A 159 10.97 13.69 9.39
CA GLN A 159 9.57 13.86 9.00
C GLN A 159 9.31 13.35 7.59
N LEU A 160 8.06 12.98 7.35
CA LEU A 160 7.45 12.73 6.05
C LEU A 160 6.20 13.61 5.88
N ASN A 161 5.74 13.79 4.64
CA ASN A 161 4.49 14.47 4.37
C ASN A 161 3.66 13.71 3.33
N ASN A 162 2.63 13.00 3.80
CA ASN A 162 1.76 12.15 2.98
C ASN A 162 2.55 11.16 2.11
N PRO A 163 3.34 10.23 2.70
CA PRO A 163 4.08 9.25 1.91
C PRO A 163 3.15 8.47 0.99
N GLY A 164 3.56 8.33 -0.27
CA GLY A 164 2.78 7.66 -1.31
C GLY A 164 3.04 6.17 -1.38
N ASP A 165 4.31 5.78 -1.27
CA ASP A 165 4.75 4.39 -1.42
C ASP A 165 6.04 4.13 -0.65
N VAL A 166 6.37 2.85 -0.51
CA VAL A 166 7.54 2.36 0.22
C VAL A 166 8.16 1.17 -0.51
N PHE A 167 9.49 1.14 -0.54
CA PHE A 167 10.31 0.00 -0.98
C PHE A 167 11.35 -0.30 0.09
N VAL A 168 11.76 -1.56 0.24
CA VAL A 168 12.81 -1.95 1.18
C VAL A 168 13.81 -2.85 0.47
N ASP A 169 15.09 -2.52 0.57
CA ASP A 169 16.15 -3.29 -0.06
C ASP A 169 16.55 -4.54 0.75
N ALA A 170 17.47 -5.33 0.21
CA ALA A 170 17.96 -6.54 0.84
C ALA A 170 18.71 -6.30 2.18
N TYR A 171 19.18 -5.07 2.41
CA TYR A 171 19.88 -4.66 3.62
C TYR A 171 18.93 -4.11 4.69
N GLY A 172 17.65 -3.91 4.34
CA GLY A 172 16.61 -3.38 5.22
C GLY A 172 16.53 -1.85 5.24
N ALA A 173 17.16 -1.16 4.30
CA ALA A 173 16.97 0.27 4.12
C ALA A 173 15.59 0.54 3.52
N VAL A 174 14.88 1.51 4.09
CA VAL A 174 13.50 1.87 3.75
C VAL A 174 13.52 3.10 2.85
N TYR A 175 13.05 2.96 1.62
CA TYR A 175 12.94 4.03 0.63
C TYR A 175 11.49 4.48 0.56
N VAL A 176 11.26 5.78 0.61
CA VAL A 176 9.92 6.37 0.71
C VAL A 176 9.72 7.44 -0.35
N SER A 177 8.64 7.33 -1.11
CA SER A 177 8.14 8.43 -1.92
C SER A 177 7.39 9.43 -1.03
N ASP A 178 8.07 10.52 -0.66
CA ASP A 178 7.57 11.58 0.22
C ASP A 178 6.80 12.61 -0.61
N TYR A 179 5.53 12.26 -0.89
CA TYR A 179 4.71 12.81 -1.96
C TYR A 179 4.58 14.35 -1.93
N VAL A 180 4.19 14.93 -0.79
CA VAL A 180 3.94 16.38 -0.68
C VAL A 180 5.25 17.17 -0.60
N ASN A 181 6.33 16.54 -0.15
CA ASN A 181 7.65 17.16 -0.10
C ASN A 181 8.43 17.02 -1.43
N HIS A 182 7.84 16.41 -2.46
CA HIS A 182 8.48 16.24 -3.78
C HIS A 182 9.87 15.63 -3.68
N ARG A 183 10.06 14.58 -2.88
CA ARG A 183 11.36 13.93 -2.65
C ARG A 183 11.25 12.43 -2.49
N VAL A 184 12.37 11.74 -2.67
CA VAL A 184 12.58 10.35 -2.26
C VAL A 184 13.58 10.36 -1.12
N VAL A 185 13.25 9.67 -0.02
CA VAL A 185 14.07 9.63 1.19
C VAL A 185 14.35 8.19 1.58
N MET A 186 15.58 7.91 2.00
CA MET A 186 16.01 6.61 2.50
C MET A 186 16.22 6.68 4.02
N TRP A 187 15.70 5.68 4.74
CA TRP A 187 16.00 5.44 6.16
C TRP A 187 16.82 4.17 6.32
N SER A 188 18.03 4.29 6.87
CA SER A 188 18.81 3.14 7.29
C SER A 188 18.23 2.54 8.57
N HIS A 189 18.39 1.23 8.76
CA HIS A 189 17.85 0.53 9.92
C HIS A 189 18.33 1.15 11.24
N GLY A 190 17.39 1.51 12.13
CA GLY A 190 17.67 2.08 13.44
C GLY A 190 18.09 3.56 13.44
N ILE A 191 18.16 4.22 12.28
CA ILE A 191 18.50 5.64 12.19
C ILE A 191 17.20 6.48 12.23
N PRO A 192 17.10 7.47 13.14
CA PRO A 192 15.87 8.26 13.30
C PRO A 192 15.63 9.28 12.19
N GLU A 193 16.66 9.60 11.40
CA GLU A 193 16.63 10.59 10.34
C GLU A 193 16.81 9.95 8.97
N GLY A 194 16.03 10.41 7.99
CA GLY A 194 16.14 9.96 6.61
C GLY A 194 17.17 10.78 5.84
N GLN A 195 17.78 10.13 4.87
CA GLN A 195 18.67 10.76 3.90
C GLN A 195 17.91 11.05 2.61
N PRO A 196 17.71 12.31 2.20
CA PRO A 196 17.13 12.63 0.91
C PRO A 196 18.04 12.14 -0.23
N LEU A 197 17.46 11.36 -1.16
CA LEU A 197 18.14 10.86 -2.35
C LEU A 197 17.82 11.70 -3.58
N LEU A 198 16.54 12.06 -3.73
CA LEU A 198 16.03 12.91 -4.81
C LEU A 198 15.22 14.05 -4.18
N GLY A 199 15.41 15.26 -4.66
CA GLY A 199 14.72 16.45 -4.18
C GLY A 199 13.75 17.03 -5.21
N PRO A 200 13.08 18.17 -4.89
CA PRO A 200 12.00 18.73 -5.69
C PRO A 200 12.41 19.22 -7.09
N ASN A 201 13.70 19.39 -7.35
CA ASN A 201 14.21 19.70 -8.69
C ASN A 201 14.30 18.50 -9.62
N LEU A 202 14.24 17.28 -9.08
CA LEU A 202 14.40 16.02 -9.82
C LEU A 202 13.09 15.21 -9.89
N VAL A 203 12.23 15.34 -8.87
CA VAL A 203 10.95 14.61 -8.82
C VAL A 203 9.82 15.55 -8.39
N ASN A 204 8.63 15.31 -8.93
CA ASN A 204 7.43 16.06 -8.56
C ASN A 204 6.35 15.10 -8.11
N SER A 205 5.95 15.19 -6.83
CA SER A 205 4.87 14.40 -6.23
C SER A 205 5.01 12.88 -6.52
N PRO A 206 6.16 12.25 -6.16
CA PRO A 206 6.39 10.83 -6.44
C PRO A 206 5.35 9.98 -5.72
N ARG A 207 4.76 9.01 -6.44
CA ARG A 207 3.68 8.15 -5.92
C ARG A 207 4.06 6.69 -5.83
N GLY A 208 4.96 6.22 -6.68
CA GLY A 208 5.44 4.85 -6.71
C GLY A 208 6.95 4.79 -6.58
N ILE A 209 7.47 3.70 -5.99
CA ILE A 209 8.90 3.40 -5.88
C ILE A 209 9.08 1.87 -5.95
N GLN A 210 10.05 1.43 -6.76
CA GLN A 210 10.39 0.00 -6.93
C GLN A 210 11.90 -0.15 -7.13
#